data_2a363e3463c804654a7e4a1ed57e31e9
#
_entry.id   2a363e3463c804654a7e4a1ed57e31e9
#
_cell.length_a   1.000
_cell.length_b   1.000
_cell.length_c   1.000
_cell.angle_alpha   90.00
_cell.angle_beta   90.00
_cell.angle_gamma   90.00
#
_symmetry.space_group_name_H-M   'P 1'
#
loop_
_entity.id
_entity.type
_entity.pdbx_description
1 polymer ?
#
loop_
_entity_poly.entity_id
_entity_poly.type
_entity_poly.pdbx_seq_one_letter_code
_entity_poly.pdbx_strand_id
1 'polypeptide(L)'
;MAEVELSAGPIEYQDTGGDGPVLLLLHGVTINGSVWRNVVSGLRADYRCVTPTLPLGAHRTPMKPEADLSLRGMALLVEEFLERLDLHEVTLVLNDWGGAQILLAEGRTERIARVVLTACEAFDNYPPGLPGRVLDLVLRVPGGTALLMKALLHLPPLRRAPGAWGWMSKRPVPDEVIRGWFRPAATNAEIRRDLAKYALSVPPRETLLDWAWRMRSFDRPVLIVWATEDKLMPLEHGHRLDTLFPNASIVEVDGSYTLVPEDQPELLTELLREFVPR
;
A
#
# COMPACT_ATOMS: atom_id res chain seq x y z
N MET A 1 11.79 14.52 6.63
CA MET A 1 11.82 13.21 5.96
C MET A 1 13.23 12.67 6.05
N ALA A 2 13.39 11.42 6.44
CA ALA A 2 14.67 10.71 6.42
C ALA A 2 14.78 9.90 5.13
N GLU A 3 15.96 9.36 4.86
CA GLU A 3 16.26 8.51 3.71
C GLU A 3 17.15 7.35 4.16
N VAL A 4 16.93 6.17 3.60
CA VAL A 4 17.76 4.98 3.81
C VAL A 4 18.15 4.39 2.46
N GLU A 5 19.44 4.11 2.27
CA GLU A 5 19.95 3.46 1.05
C GLU A 5 19.69 1.96 1.12
N LEU A 6 18.93 1.45 0.14
CA LEU A 6 18.65 0.03 -0.04
C LEU A 6 19.28 -0.50 -1.34
N SER A 7 19.22 -1.80 -1.55
CA SER A 7 19.76 -2.45 -2.76
C SER A 7 19.19 -1.85 -4.05
N ALA A 8 17.90 -1.52 -4.07
CA ALA A 8 17.22 -0.92 -5.21
C ALA A 8 17.52 0.57 -5.39
N GLY A 9 17.96 1.28 -4.36
CA GLY A 9 18.18 2.72 -4.31
C GLY A 9 17.65 3.34 -3.01
N PRO A 10 17.66 4.68 -2.90
CA PRO A 10 17.25 5.36 -1.68
C PRO A 10 15.73 5.35 -1.48
N ILE A 11 15.28 5.03 -0.27
CA ILE A 11 13.88 5.09 0.14
C ILE A 11 13.69 6.23 1.13
N GLU A 12 12.86 7.21 0.76
CA GLU A 12 12.42 8.27 1.66
C GLU A 12 11.36 7.73 2.62
N TYR A 13 11.41 8.15 3.90
CA TYR A 13 10.42 7.77 4.90
C TYR A 13 10.21 8.86 5.94
N GLN A 14 9.07 8.78 6.61
CA GLN A 14 8.83 9.51 7.86
C GLN A 14 8.86 8.51 9.01
N ASP A 15 9.44 8.93 10.12
CA ASP A 15 9.48 8.17 11.37
C ASP A 15 9.14 9.15 12.51
N THR A 16 8.11 8.84 13.27
CA THR A 16 7.72 9.68 14.40
C THR A 16 8.67 9.56 15.59
N GLY A 17 9.53 8.54 15.57
CA GLY A 17 10.36 8.19 16.74
C GLY A 17 9.51 7.69 17.91
N GLY A 18 10.16 7.63 19.10
CA GLY A 18 9.54 7.16 20.34
C GLY A 18 9.78 5.67 20.59
N ASP A 19 9.48 5.24 21.83
CA ASP A 19 9.71 3.86 22.31
C ASP A 19 8.45 3.00 22.26
N GLY A 20 7.35 3.51 21.71
CA GLY A 20 6.10 2.78 21.56
C GLY A 20 6.17 1.68 20.49
N PRO A 21 5.17 0.77 20.45
CA PRO A 21 5.09 -0.28 19.43
C PRO A 21 5.22 0.28 18.01
N VAL A 22 5.97 -0.42 17.15
CA VAL A 22 6.27 0.03 15.80
C VAL A 22 5.14 -0.33 14.83
N LEU A 23 4.62 0.66 14.13
CA LEU A 23 3.67 0.52 13.02
C LEU A 23 4.39 0.87 11.72
N LEU A 24 4.58 -0.11 10.83
CA LEU A 24 5.04 0.13 9.46
C LEU A 24 3.82 0.25 8.54
N LEU A 25 3.56 1.47 8.07
CA LEU A 25 2.36 1.83 7.33
C LEU A 25 2.68 1.94 5.83
N LEU A 26 2.26 0.95 5.05
CA LEU A 26 2.58 0.82 3.64
C LEU A 26 1.43 1.28 2.75
N HIS A 27 1.77 1.99 1.71
CA HIS A 27 0.84 2.53 0.71
C HIS A 27 0.86 1.72 -0.59
N GLY A 28 -0.10 1.96 -1.48
CA GLY A 28 -0.19 1.33 -2.78
C GLY A 28 0.35 2.16 -3.95
N VAL A 29 -0.01 1.77 -5.17
CA VAL A 29 0.47 2.39 -6.41
C VAL A 29 -0.01 3.83 -6.58
N THR A 30 0.83 4.67 -7.16
CA THR A 30 0.58 6.09 -7.47
C THR A 30 0.33 7.01 -6.27
N ILE A 31 0.38 6.50 -5.05
CA ILE A 31 0.29 7.25 -3.80
C ILE A 31 1.58 7.09 -2.99
N ASN A 32 1.71 7.79 -1.86
CA ASN A 32 2.88 7.70 -0.98
C ASN A 32 2.48 7.70 0.50
N GLY A 33 3.46 7.64 1.40
CA GLY A 33 3.24 7.57 2.84
C GLY A 33 2.34 8.66 3.42
N SER A 34 2.10 9.79 2.70
CA SER A 34 1.19 10.84 3.17
C SER A 34 -0.29 10.42 3.23
N VAL A 35 -0.67 9.29 2.64
CA VAL A 35 -2.02 8.69 2.80
C VAL A 35 -2.32 8.41 4.28
N TRP A 36 -1.29 8.13 5.06
CA TRP A 36 -1.38 7.82 6.48
C TRP A 36 -1.36 9.04 7.41
N ARG A 37 -1.21 10.28 6.89
CA ARG A 37 -0.99 11.50 7.71
C ARG A 37 -2.02 11.71 8.83
N ASN A 38 -3.30 11.42 8.54
CA ASN A 38 -4.39 11.60 9.52
C ASN A 38 -4.32 10.50 10.60
N VAL A 39 -4.09 9.26 10.22
CA VAL A 39 -3.92 8.10 11.13
C VAL A 39 -2.66 8.29 11.99
N VAL A 40 -1.54 8.66 11.40
CA VAL A 40 -0.29 8.97 12.12
C VAL A 40 -0.50 10.10 13.13
N SER A 41 -1.24 11.15 12.78
CA SER A 41 -1.55 12.23 13.71
C SER A 41 -2.27 11.74 14.97
N GLY A 42 -3.14 10.74 14.83
CA GLY A 42 -3.85 10.12 15.95
C GLY A 42 -2.99 9.15 16.76
N LEU A 43 -1.97 8.51 16.17
CA LEU A 43 -1.21 7.43 16.81
C LEU A 43 0.15 7.86 17.37
N ARG A 44 0.77 8.90 16.85
CA ARG A 44 2.17 9.29 17.13
C ARG A 44 2.52 9.58 18.58
N ALA A 45 1.55 9.77 19.45
CA ALA A 45 1.77 10.01 20.87
C ALA A 45 2.12 8.70 21.64
N ASP A 46 1.61 7.57 21.15
CA ASP A 46 1.68 6.28 21.82
C ASP A 46 2.45 5.21 21.02
N TYR A 47 2.60 5.42 19.70
CA TYR A 47 3.19 4.47 18.75
C TYR A 47 4.29 5.14 17.93
N ARG A 48 5.31 4.37 17.57
CA ARG A 48 6.28 4.76 16.56
C ARG A 48 5.74 4.41 15.19
N CYS A 49 5.32 5.42 14.42
CA CYS A 49 4.80 5.25 13.08
C CYS A 49 5.89 5.49 12.04
N VAL A 50 6.14 4.50 11.20
CA VAL A 50 7.11 4.55 10.09
C VAL A 50 6.35 4.43 8.77
N THR A 51 6.49 5.45 7.91
CA THR A 51 5.77 5.53 6.62
C THR A 51 6.77 5.72 5.48
N PRO A 52 7.28 4.63 4.87
CA PRO A 52 8.14 4.73 3.70
C PRO A 52 7.36 5.22 2.48
N THR A 53 8.07 5.82 1.53
CA THR A 53 7.57 6.05 0.17
C THR A 53 8.18 5.01 -0.75
N LEU A 54 7.45 3.94 -0.99
CA LEU A 54 7.87 2.84 -1.85
C LEU A 54 7.93 3.28 -3.33
N PRO A 55 8.74 2.63 -4.18
CA PRO A 55 8.92 3.02 -5.59
C PRO A 55 7.73 2.61 -6.48
N LEU A 56 6.52 3.01 -6.08
CA LEU A 56 5.23 2.70 -6.70
C LEU A 56 4.64 3.87 -7.51
N GLY A 57 5.47 4.82 -7.97
CA GLY A 57 5.07 5.91 -8.86
C GLY A 57 4.94 7.30 -8.21
N ALA A 58 4.96 7.39 -6.87
CA ALA A 58 4.93 8.67 -6.14
C ALA A 58 6.24 8.99 -5.38
N HIS A 59 7.26 8.14 -5.51
CA HIS A 59 8.61 8.39 -5.03
C HIS A 59 9.31 9.46 -5.87
N ARG A 60 10.28 10.17 -5.29
CA ARG A 60 10.93 11.32 -5.93
C ARG A 60 12.29 11.00 -6.53
N THR A 61 13.01 10.05 -5.92
CA THR A 61 14.32 9.60 -6.39
C THR A 61 14.16 8.28 -7.15
N PRO A 62 14.52 8.21 -8.43
CA PRO A 62 14.41 6.97 -9.21
C PRO A 62 15.27 5.85 -8.64
N MET A 63 14.78 4.63 -8.74
CA MET A 63 15.54 3.44 -8.39
C MET A 63 16.59 3.10 -9.46
N LYS A 64 17.56 2.27 -9.07
CA LYS A 64 18.58 1.76 -10.01
C LYS A 64 17.90 1.05 -11.19
N PRO A 65 18.41 1.24 -12.42
CA PRO A 65 17.80 0.64 -13.62
C PRO A 65 17.67 -0.90 -13.55
N GLU A 66 18.60 -1.56 -12.89
CA GLU A 66 18.63 -3.01 -12.71
C GLU A 66 17.82 -3.53 -11.53
N ALA A 67 17.32 -2.65 -10.66
CA ALA A 67 16.55 -3.04 -9.48
C ALA A 67 15.33 -3.91 -9.85
N ASP A 68 15.14 -5.00 -9.11
CA ASP A 68 13.93 -5.80 -9.18
C ASP A 68 12.81 -5.11 -8.38
N LEU A 69 11.88 -4.50 -9.10
CA LEU A 69 10.69 -3.87 -8.55
C LEU A 69 9.42 -4.67 -8.91
N SER A 70 9.55 -5.96 -9.19
CA SER A 70 8.38 -6.85 -9.32
C SER A 70 7.58 -6.91 -8.02
N LEU A 71 6.39 -7.54 -8.05
CA LEU A 71 5.59 -7.77 -6.83
C LEU A 71 6.45 -8.42 -5.73
N ARG A 72 7.21 -9.45 -6.08
CA ARG A 72 8.11 -10.12 -5.13
C ARG A 72 9.28 -9.24 -4.74
N GLY A 73 9.91 -8.55 -5.71
CA GLY A 73 11.01 -7.62 -5.46
C GLY A 73 10.60 -6.50 -4.49
N MET A 74 9.37 -5.99 -4.60
CA MET A 74 8.82 -4.99 -3.68
C MET A 74 8.68 -5.54 -2.25
N ALA A 75 8.21 -6.77 -2.10
CA ALA A 75 8.13 -7.42 -0.78
C ALA A 75 9.53 -7.55 -0.14
N LEU A 76 10.52 -8.00 -0.92
CA LEU A 76 11.91 -8.11 -0.45
C LEU A 76 12.54 -6.75 -0.12
N LEU A 77 12.15 -5.70 -0.83
CA LEU A 77 12.58 -4.33 -0.52
C LEU A 77 12.02 -3.85 0.83
N VAL A 78 10.78 -4.23 1.17
CA VAL A 78 10.20 -3.97 2.50
C VAL A 78 10.93 -4.75 3.59
N GLU A 79 11.30 -6.01 3.35
CA GLU A 79 12.14 -6.79 4.28
C GLU A 79 13.49 -6.11 4.52
N GLU A 80 14.20 -5.73 3.45
CA GLU A 80 15.47 -5.00 3.54
C GLU A 80 15.31 -3.67 4.30
N PHE A 81 14.20 -2.97 4.10
CA PHE A 81 13.88 -1.74 4.83
C PHE A 81 13.75 -1.99 6.35
N LEU A 82 13.06 -3.07 6.74
CA LEU A 82 12.95 -3.48 8.15
C LEU A 82 14.34 -3.81 8.75
N GLU A 83 15.17 -4.49 7.99
CA GLU A 83 16.53 -4.85 8.42
C GLU A 83 17.44 -3.63 8.58
N ARG A 84 17.44 -2.73 7.59
CA ARG A 84 18.30 -1.54 7.58
C ARG A 84 17.98 -0.56 8.70
N LEU A 85 16.72 -0.45 9.08
CA LEU A 85 16.30 0.39 10.20
C LEU A 85 16.26 -0.36 11.53
N ASP A 86 16.67 -1.64 11.54
CA ASP A 86 16.64 -2.52 12.69
C ASP A 86 15.29 -2.52 13.43
N LEU A 87 14.20 -2.58 12.66
CA LEU A 87 12.85 -2.62 13.20
C LEU A 87 12.47 -4.06 13.54
N HIS A 88 11.95 -4.26 14.75
CA HIS A 88 11.54 -5.55 15.29
C HIS A 88 10.11 -5.47 15.85
N GLU A 89 9.46 -6.62 16.02
CA GLU A 89 8.11 -6.74 16.57
C GLU A 89 7.09 -5.80 15.88
N VAL A 90 7.28 -5.62 14.55
CA VAL A 90 6.53 -4.63 13.78
C VAL A 90 5.10 -5.07 13.57
N THR A 91 4.15 -4.16 13.70
CA THR A 91 2.83 -4.30 13.12
C THR A 91 2.88 -3.78 11.68
N LEU A 92 2.78 -4.69 10.71
CA LEU A 92 2.77 -4.38 9.28
C LEU A 92 1.35 -3.99 8.86
N VAL A 93 1.15 -2.77 8.42
CA VAL A 93 -0.16 -2.24 7.98
C VAL A 93 -0.13 -1.98 6.49
N LEU A 94 -0.98 -2.66 5.73
CA LEU A 94 -1.07 -2.54 4.27
C LEU A 94 -2.40 -1.90 3.85
N ASN A 95 -2.31 -1.06 2.82
CA ASN A 95 -3.49 -0.52 2.14
C ASN A 95 -3.24 -0.46 0.63
N ASP A 96 -4.30 -0.74 -0.16
CA ASP A 96 -4.28 -0.69 -1.60
C ASP A 96 -3.29 -1.71 -2.24
N TRP A 97 -2.70 -1.43 -3.36
CA TRP A 97 -1.88 -2.33 -4.16
C TRP A 97 -0.38 -2.12 -3.90
N GLY A 98 0.20 -2.89 -2.97
CA GLY A 98 1.59 -2.73 -2.51
C GLY A 98 2.46 -3.99 -2.47
N GLY A 99 1.89 -5.19 -2.50
CA GLY A 99 2.60 -6.47 -2.66
C GLY A 99 3.30 -7.02 -1.41
N ALA A 100 3.35 -6.29 -0.30
CA ALA A 100 4.17 -6.71 0.86
C ALA A 100 3.66 -7.96 1.58
N GLN A 101 2.39 -8.35 1.40
CA GLN A 101 1.84 -9.60 1.95
C GLN A 101 2.54 -10.86 1.41
N ILE A 102 3.32 -10.77 0.34
CA ILE A 102 4.16 -11.88 -0.16
C ILE A 102 5.19 -12.32 0.89
N LEU A 103 5.61 -11.43 1.79
CA LEU A 103 6.47 -11.79 2.92
C LEU A 103 5.83 -12.88 3.79
N LEU A 104 4.51 -12.79 4.01
CA LEU A 104 3.76 -13.80 4.78
C LEU A 104 3.73 -15.15 4.02
N ALA A 105 3.53 -15.10 2.70
CA ALA A 105 3.50 -16.28 1.85
C ALA A 105 4.86 -17.00 1.78
N GLU A 106 5.97 -16.26 1.87
CA GLU A 106 7.33 -16.80 1.84
C GLU A 106 7.89 -17.12 3.24
N GLY A 107 7.12 -16.88 4.31
CA GLY A 107 7.55 -17.12 5.70
C GLY A 107 8.63 -16.16 6.20
N ARG A 108 8.79 -15.00 5.54
CA ARG A 108 9.76 -13.95 5.90
C ARG A 108 9.16 -13.00 6.93
N THR A 109 8.93 -13.51 8.12
CA THR A 109 8.12 -12.83 9.13
C THR A 109 8.81 -12.62 10.47
N GLU A 110 10.14 -12.82 10.54
CA GLU A 110 10.89 -12.77 11.79
C GLU A 110 10.73 -11.44 12.51
N ARG A 111 10.60 -10.33 11.75
CA ARG A 111 10.47 -8.96 12.27
C ARG A 111 9.02 -8.48 12.40
N ILE A 112 8.04 -9.29 11.95
CA ILE A 112 6.61 -8.93 11.89
C ILE A 112 5.86 -9.62 13.02
N ALA A 113 5.37 -8.89 14.00
CA ALA A 113 4.59 -9.43 15.11
C ALA A 113 3.09 -9.51 14.83
N ARG A 114 2.56 -8.60 14.01
CA ARG A 114 1.13 -8.49 13.66
C ARG A 114 0.98 -7.95 12.25
N VAL A 115 -0.18 -8.22 11.66
CA VAL A 115 -0.53 -7.68 10.34
C VAL A 115 -1.89 -7.02 10.38
N VAL A 116 -2.02 -5.88 9.69
CA VAL A 116 -3.30 -5.22 9.43
C VAL A 116 -3.47 -5.06 7.93
N LEU A 117 -4.52 -5.64 7.38
CA LEU A 117 -4.86 -5.59 5.96
C LEU A 117 -6.05 -4.63 5.78
N THR A 118 -5.80 -3.44 5.25
CA THR A 118 -6.86 -2.46 4.99
C THR A 118 -7.15 -2.38 3.51
N ALA A 119 -8.28 -2.94 3.06
CA ALA A 119 -8.73 -2.92 1.67
C ALA A 119 -7.53 -3.00 0.69
N CYS A 120 -6.83 -4.13 0.69
CA CYS A 120 -5.64 -4.34 -0.12
C CYS A 120 -5.85 -5.46 -1.15
N GLU A 121 -4.89 -5.59 -2.08
CA GLU A 121 -4.92 -6.67 -3.06
C GLU A 121 -4.88 -8.04 -2.38
N ALA A 122 -5.67 -8.97 -2.91
CA ALA A 122 -5.75 -10.32 -2.40
C ALA A 122 -6.06 -11.32 -3.52
N PHE A 123 -5.59 -12.55 -3.33
CA PHE A 123 -5.79 -13.67 -4.25
C PHE A 123 -5.34 -13.33 -5.67
N ASP A 124 -6.22 -13.44 -6.64
CA ASP A 124 -5.95 -13.19 -8.06
C ASP A 124 -6.54 -11.84 -8.57
N ASN A 125 -6.87 -10.92 -7.66
CA ASN A 125 -7.36 -9.57 -8.01
C ASN A 125 -6.21 -8.64 -8.43
N TYR A 126 -5.52 -9.01 -9.50
CA TYR A 126 -4.41 -8.25 -10.09
C TYR A 126 -4.60 -8.09 -11.60
N PRO A 127 -4.53 -6.87 -12.15
CA PRO A 127 -4.57 -5.58 -11.44
C PRO A 127 -5.96 -5.35 -10.81
N PRO A 128 -6.05 -4.63 -9.68
CA PRO A 128 -7.28 -4.53 -8.92
C PRO A 128 -8.32 -3.64 -9.60
N GLY A 129 -9.51 -4.20 -9.81
CA GLY A 129 -10.66 -3.51 -10.34
C GLY A 129 -10.48 -2.86 -11.72
N LEU A 130 -11.39 -1.96 -12.10
CA LEU A 130 -11.30 -1.22 -13.36
C LEU A 130 -10.16 -0.17 -13.37
N PRO A 131 -9.93 0.61 -12.30
CA PRO A 131 -8.81 1.54 -12.25
C PRO A 131 -7.43 0.87 -12.43
N GLY A 132 -7.21 -0.30 -11.84
CA GLY A 132 -5.99 -1.06 -12.03
C GLY A 132 -5.81 -1.52 -13.48
N ARG A 133 -6.88 -1.99 -14.15
CA ARG A 133 -6.85 -2.37 -15.57
C ARG A 133 -6.58 -1.18 -16.49
N VAL A 134 -7.13 -0.01 -16.18
CA VAL A 134 -6.83 1.23 -16.92
C VAL A 134 -5.36 1.60 -16.74
N LEU A 135 -4.83 1.51 -15.53
CA LEU A 135 -3.39 1.76 -15.27
C LEU A 135 -2.51 0.78 -16.06
N ASP A 136 -2.80 -0.52 -16.03
CA ASP A 136 -2.08 -1.53 -16.83
C ASP A 136 -2.08 -1.18 -18.33
N LEU A 137 -3.22 -0.80 -18.87
CA LEU A 137 -3.34 -0.41 -20.29
C LEU A 137 -2.48 0.81 -20.62
N VAL A 138 -2.56 1.89 -19.82
CA VAL A 138 -1.81 3.12 -20.11
C VAL A 138 -0.31 2.97 -19.88
N LEU A 139 0.12 2.05 -18.99
CA LEU A 139 1.53 1.72 -18.81
C LEU A 139 2.17 1.07 -20.05
N ARG A 140 1.37 0.36 -20.86
CA ARG A 140 1.79 -0.27 -22.12
C ARG A 140 1.84 0.71 -23.30
N VAL A 141 1.25 1.91 -23.16
CA VAL A 141 1.21 2.93 -24.21
C VAL A 141 2.31 3.97 -23.97
N PRO A 142 3.20 4.22 -24.95
CA PRO A 142 4.22 5.26 -24.82
C PRO A 142 3.61 6.63 -24.47
N GLY A 143 4.04 7.21 -23.35
CA GLY A 143 3.53 8.49 -22.86
C GLY A 143 2.15 8.41 -22.17
N GLY A 144 1.45 7.28 -22.20
CA GLY A 144 0.10 7.11 -21.62
C GLY A 144 0.09 7.41 -20.12
N THR A 145 1.01 6.85 -19.36
CA THR A 145 1.12 7.09 -17.91
C THR A 145 1.39 8.56 -17.60
N ALA A 146 2.27 9.23 -18.36
CA ALA A 146 2.54 10.66 -18.16
C ALA A 146 1.29 11.51 -18.41
N LEU A 147 0.52 11.17 -19.45
CA LEU A 147 -0.73 11.85 -19.78
C LEU A 147 -1.78 11.63 -18.68
N LEU A 148 -1.97 10.39 -18.23
CA LEU A 148 -2.90 10.07 -17.14
C LEU A 148 -2.54 10.83 -15.85
N MET A 149 -1.28 10.78 -15.42
CA MET A 149 -0.83 11.47 -14.21
C MET A 149 -0.98 12.99 -14.32
N LYS A 150 -0.68 13.58 -15.48
CA LYS A 150 -0.94 15.01 -15.75
C LYS A 150 -2.43 15.33 -15.72
N ALA A 151 -3.26 14.48 -16.30
CA ALA A 151 -4.70 14.67 -16.27
C ALA A 151 -5.25 14.63 -14.83
N LEU A 152 -4.84 13.65 -14.02
CA LEU A 152 -5.21 13.57 -12.59
C LEU A 152 -4.67 14.77 -11.79
N LEU A 153 -3.49 15.28 -12.15
CA LEU A 153 -2.89 16.44 -11.48
C LEU A 153 -3.62 17.75 -11.80
N HIS A 154 -4.05 17.96 -13.04
CA HIS A 154 -4.54 19.24 -13.53
C HIS A 154 -6.05 19.29 -13.78
N LEU A 155 -6.76 18.16 -13.79
CA LEU A 155 -8.19 18.07 -14.05
C LEU A 155 -8.93 17.51 -12.81
N PRO A 156 -9.29 18.35 -11.84
CA PRO A 156 -9.97 17.91 -10.60
C PRO A 156 -11.24 17.07 -10.81
N PRO A 157 -12.08 17.32 -11.84
CA PRO A 157 -13.25 16.45 -12.09
C PRO A 157 -12.88 14.99 -12.34
N LEU A 158 -11.72 14.72 -12.96
CA LEU A 158 -11.26 13.36 -13.25
C LEU A 158 -10.93 12.55 -11.98
N ARG A 159 -10.55 13.23 -10.92
CA ARG A 159 -10.27 12.62 -9.60
C ARG A 159 -11.54 12.12 -8.92
N ARG A 160 -12.72 12.59 -9.36
CA ARG A 160 -14.04 12.20 -8.83
C ARG A 160 -14.81 11.34 -9.82
N ALA A 161 -14.27 11.10 -11.02
CA ALA A 161 -14.96 10.35 -12.05
C ALA A 161 -15.12 8.88 -11.62
N PRO A 162 -16.34 8.32 -11.73
CA PRO A 162 -16.58 6.90 -11.51
C PRO A 162 -15.73 6.05 -12.46
N GLY A 163 -15.26 4.89 -11.99
CA GLY A 163 -14.42 4.00 -12.79
C GLY A 163 -12.98 4.45 -12.98
N ALA A 164 -12.62 5.61 -12.42
CA ALA A 164 -11.26 6.13 -12.39
C ALA A 164 -10.82 6.34 -10.93
N TRP A 165 -10.05 7.39 -10.67
CA TRP A 165 -9.59 7.72 -9.31
C TRP A 165 -10.72 7.96 -8.30
N GLY A 166 -11.89 8.40 -8.72
CA GLY A 166 -13.04 8.63 -7.84
C GLY A 166 -13.58 7.37 -7.13
N TRP A 167 -13.07 6.20 -7.46
CA TRP A 167 -13.35 4.96 -6.74
C TRP A 167 -12.29 4.60 -5.71
N MET A 168 -11.26 5.42 -5.54
CA MET A 168 -10.22 5.21 -4.53
C MET A 168 -10.65 5.74 -3.16
N SER A 169 -11.32 6.90 -3.11
CA SER A 169 -11.72 7.55 -1.88
C SER A 169 -13.05 8.29 -2.06
N LYS A 170 -13.91 8.23 -1.05
CA LYS A 170 -15.17 8.98 -0.99
C LYS A 170 -14.94 10.44 -0.58
N ARG A 171 -13.99 10.68 0.33
CA ARG A 171 -13.63 12.01 0.78
C ARG A 171 -12.68 12.68 -0.22
N PRO A 172 -12.77 13.99 -0.44
CA PRO A 172 -11.82 14.70 -1.28
C PRO A 172 -10.45 14.76 -0.62
N VAL A 173 -9.44 14.24 -1.31
CA VAL A 173 -8.05 14.37 -0.87
C VAL A 173 -7.54 15.79 -1.17
N PRO A 174 -6.83 16.46 -0.23
CA PRO A 174 -6.31 17.79 -0.44
C PRO A 174 -5.39 17.92 -1.66
N ASP A 175 -5.48 19.04 -2.38
CA ASP A 175 -4.73 19.26 -3.62
C ASP A 175 -3.20 19.18 -3.45
N GLU A 176 -2.68 19.56 -2.30
CA GLU A 176 -1.26 19.45 -1.97
C GLU A 176 -0.80 17.98 -1.86
N VAL A 177 -1.63 17.11 -1.28
CA VAL A 177 -1.40 15.67 -1.19
C VAL A 177 -1.46 15.05 -2.58
N ILE A 178 -2.48 15.37 -3.36
CA ILE A 178 -2.64 14.94 -4.76
C ILE A 178 -1.42 15.34 -5.61
N ARG A 179 -0.89 16.56 -5.42
CA ARG A 179 0.35 16.97 -6.10
C ARG A 179 1.55 16.10 -5.71
N GLY A 180 1.65 15.76 -4.43
CA GLY A 180 2.69 14.86 -3.93
C GLY A 180 2.60 13.47 -4.55
N TRP A 181 1.40 12.97 -4.83
CA TRP A 181 1.17 11.65 -5.39
C TRP A 181 1.43 11.57 -6.90
N PHE A 182 0.89 12.50 -7.68
CA PHE A 182 0.90 12.36 -9.14
C PHE A 182 2.04 13.09 -9.85
N ARG A 183 2.59 14.17 -9.26
CA ARG A 183 3.64 14.96 -9.90
C ARG A 183 4.90 14.15 -10.24
N PRO A 184 5.42 13.25 -9.37
CA PRO A 184 6.61 12.48 -9.70
C PRO A 184 6.47 11.72 -11.03
N ALA A 185 5.44 10.86 -11.15
CA ALA A 185 5.22 10.11 -12.38
C ALA A 185 4.76 10.99 -13.56
N ALA A 186 4.10 12.14 -13.32
CA ALA A 186 3.72 13.08 -14.38
C ALA A 186 4.93 13.71 -15.07
N THR A 187 6.03 13.94 -14.34
CA THR A 187 7.18 14.73 -14.82
C THR A 187 8.44 13.93 -15.06
N ASN A 188 8.63 12.78 -14.40
CA ASN A 188 9.86 11.99 -14.48
C ASN A 188 9.63 10.64 -15.17
N ALA A 189 10.39 10.36 -16.23
CA ALA A 189 10.29 9.12 -17.00
C ALA A 189 10.84 7.91 -16.23
N GLU A 190 11.84 8.09 -15.38
CA GLU A 190 12.44 7.02 -14.60
C GLU A 190 11.49 6.56 -13.48
N ILE A 191 10.74 7.49 -12.87
CA ILE A 191 9.66 7.15 -11.91
C ILE A 191 8.57 6.32 -12.60
N ARG A 192 8.22 6.65 -13.86
CA ARG A 192 7.26 5.84 -14.64
C ARG A 192 7.82 4.47 -14.99
N ARG A 193 9.12 4.36 -15.27
CA ARG A 193 9.81 3.08 -15.47
C ARG A 193 9.67 2.20 -14.22
N ASP A 194 9.93 2.77 -13.04
CA ASP A 194 9.88 2.06 -11.76
C ASP A 194 8.45 1.58 -11.45
N LEU A 195 7.46 2.45 -11.63
CA LEU A 195 6.05 2.07 -11.54
C LEU A 195 5.67 0.94 -12.53
N ALA A 196 6.16 1.03 -13.77
CA ALA A 196 5.88 0.01 -14.78
C ALA A 196 6.49 -1.35 -14.45
N LYS A 197 7.71 -1.37 -13.88
CA LYS A 197 8.33 -2.61 -13.40
C LYS A 197 7.45 -3.35 -12.38
N TYR A 198 6.83 -2.60 -11.46
CA TYR A 198 5.92 -3.16 -10.48
C TYR A 198 4.59 -3.58 -11.11
N ALA A 199 3.86 -2.63 -11.69
CA ALA A 199 2.49 -2.85 -12.09
C ALA A 199 2.32 -3.83 -13.27
N LEU A 200 3.36 -3.98 -14.11
CA LEU A 200 3.37 -4.93 -15.24
C LEU A 200 4.00 -6.28 -14.91
N SER A 201 4.49 -6.49 -13.69
CA SER A 201 5.15 -7.72 -13.25
C SER A 201 4.20 -8.75 -12.64
N VAL A 202 2.90 -8.60 -12.86
CA VAL A 202 1.89 -9.51 -12.28
C VAL A 202 2.17 -10.94 -12.74
N PRO A 203 2.40 -11.87 -11.81
CA PRO A 203 2.68 -13.26 -12.16
C PRO A 203 1.42 -14.00 -12.61
N PRO A 204 1.56 -15.23 -13.13
CA PRO A 204 0.41 -16.07 -13.46
C PRO A 204 -0.56 -16.23 -12.29
N ARG A 205 -1.85 -16.38 -12.61
CA ARG A 205 -2.92 -16.53 -11.63
C ARG A 205 -2.66 -17.62 -10.58
N GLU A 206 -2.08 -18.74 -11.03
CA GLU A 206 -1.74 -19.87 -10.16
C GLU A 206 -0.70 -19.48 -9.09
N THR A 207 0.28 -18.66 -9.45
CA THR A 207 1.29 -18.14 -8.50
C THR A 207 0.64 -17.22 -7.47
N LEU A 208 -0.28 -16.33 -7.88
CA LEU A 208 -1.00 -15.45 -6.96
C LEU A 208 -1.85 -16.25 -5.97
N LEU A 209 -2.53 -17.29 -6.43
CA LEU A 209 -3.34 -18.15 -5.57
C LEU A 209 -2.47 -19.03 -4.65
N ASP A 210 -1.31 -19.49 -5.11
CA ASP A 210 -0.35 -20.23 -4.27
C ASP A 210 0.20 -19.32 -3.14
N TRP A 211 0.61 -18.09 -3.46
CA TRP A 211 1.00 -17.14 -2.44
C TRP A 211 -0.13 -16.86 -1.44
N ALA A 212 -1.34 -16.59 -1.93
CA ALA A 212 -2.49 -16.40 -1.05
C ALA A 212 -2.71 -17.61 -0.11
N TRP A 213 -2.63 -18.82 -0.65
CA TRP A 213 -2.77 -20.05 0.15
C TRP A 213 -1.66 -20.21 1.19
N ARG A 214 -0.43 -19.87 0.87
CA ARG A 214 0.72 -19.97 1.80
C ARG A 214 0.62 -19.00 2.97
N MET A 215 -0.04 -17.84 2.82
CA MET A 215 -0.23 -16.88 3.91
C MET A 215 -0.93 -17.49 5.13
N ARG A 216 -1.69 -18.58 4.98
CA ARG A 216 -2.32 -19.33 6.10
C ARG A 216 -1.32 -19.83 7.15
N SER A 217 -0.04 -19.95 6.81
CA SER A 217 1.01 -20.37 7.77
C SER A 217 1.41 -19.26 8.73
N PHE A 218 0.98 -18.02 8.49
CA PHE A 218 1.18 -16.92 9.42
C PHE A 218 0.18 -17.06 10.57
N ASP A 219 0.67 -17.46 11.73
CA ASP A 219 -0.11 -17.80 12.93
C ASP A 219 -0.19 -16.67 13.97
N ARG A 220 0.42 -15.50 13.66
CA ARG A 220 0.34 -14.30 14.50
C ARG A 220 -0.94 -13.53 14.24
N PRO A 221 -1.35 -12.58 15.13
CA PRO A 221 -2.59 -11.84 14.97
C PRO A 221 -2.70 -11.07 13.64
N VAL A 222 -3.86 -11.17 13.00
CA VAL A 222 -4.21 -10.44 11.77
C VAL A 222 -5.52 -9.68 11.99
N LEU A 223 -5.52 -8.37 11.72
CA LEU A 223 -6.71 -7.56 11.65
C LEU A 223 -7.00 -7.23 10.17
N ILE A 224 -8.22 -7.50 9.74
CA ILE A 224 -8.70 -7.19 8.40
C ILE A 224 -9.72 -6.06 8.52
N VAL A 225 -9.41 -4.90 7.91
CA VAL A 225 -10.28 -3.72 7.91
C VAL A 225 -10.74 -3.47 6.48
N TRP A 226 -12.00 -3.75 6.18
CA TRP A 226 -12.45 -3.79 4.80
C TRP A 226 -13.64 -2.89 4.54
N ALA A 227 -13.54 -2.05 3.52
CA ALA A 227 -14.60 -1.15 3.12
C ALA A 227 -15.75 -1.91 2.44
N THR A 228 -16.98 -1.76 2.97
CA THR A 228 -18.17 -2.45 2.44
C THR A 228 -18.56 -1.99 1.04
N GLU A 229 -18.18 -0.78 0.66
CA GLU A 229 -18.53 -0.17 -0.62
C GLU A 229 -17.36 -0.12 -1.62
N ASP A 230 -16.24 -0.81 -1.33
CA ASP A 230 -15.05 -0.82 -2.17
C ASP A 230 -15.36 -1.29 -3.60
N LYS A 231 -14.81 -0.59 -4.59
CA LYS A 231 -15.00 -0.87 -6.01
C LYS A 231 -13.81 -1.60 -6.65
N LEU A 232 -12.66 -1.64 -5.95
CA LEU A 232 -11.43 -2.27 -6.42
C LEU A 232 -11.14 -3.57 -5.68
N MET A 233 -11.36 -3.55 -4.37
CA MET A 233 -11.07 -4.66 -3.45
C MET A 233 -12.41 -5.23 -2.93
N PRO A 234 -12.97 -6.28 -3.58
CA PRO A 234 -14.26 -6.83 -3.19
C PRO A 234 -14.31 -7.24 -1.72
N LEU A 235 -15.40 -6.92 -1.01
CA LEU A 235 -15.59 -7.29 0.40
C LEU A 235 -15.44 -8.81 0.64
N GLU A 236 -15.85 -9.62 -0.33
CA GLU A 236 -15.65 -11.07 -0.30
C GLU A 236 -14.18 -11.46 -0.07
N HIS A 237 -13.23 -10.68 -0.58
CA HIS A 237 -11.80 -10.94 -0.35
C HIS A 237 -11.43 -10.74 1.11
N GLY A 238 -12.00 -9.75 1.80
CA GLY A 238 -11.84 -9.57 3.24
C GLY A 238 -12.32 -10.78 4.03
N HIS A 239 -13.52 -11.29 3.73
CA HIS A 239 -14.06 -12.50 4.38
C HIS A 239 -13.24 -13.75 4.09
N ARG A 240 -12.74 -13.90 2.85
CA ARG A 240 -11.88 -15.04 2.51
C ARG A 240 -10.52 -14.97 3.24
N LEU A 241 -9.96 -13.78 3.43
CA LEU A 241 -8.73 -13.58 4.21
C LEU A 241 -8.98 -13.91 5.70
N ASP A 242 -10.11 -13.49 6.26
CA ASP A 242 -10.50 -13.85 7.64
C ASP A 242 -10.58 -15.37 7.84
N THR A 243 -11.14 -16.08 6.87
CA THR A 243 -11.19 -17.55 6.91
C THR A 243 -9.81 -18.20 6.67
N LEU A 244 -8.91 -17.51 5.95
CA LEU A 244 -7.62 -18.07 5.56
C LEU A 244 -6.62 -18.06 6.73
N PHE A 245 -6.55 -16.96 7.48
CA PHE A 245 -5.61 -16.84 8.59
C PHE A 245 -6.14 -17.49 9.86
N PRO A 246 -5.30 -18.24 10.62
CA PRO A 246 -5.75 -18.93 11.82
C PRO A 246 -6.14 -17.99 12.98
N ASN A 247 -5.57 -16.79 13.04
CA ASN A 247 -5.76 -15.80 14.09
C ASN A 247 -6.18 -14.44 13.51
N ALA A 248 -7.17 -14.46 12.63
CA ALA A 248 -7.73 -13.24 12.03
C ALA A 248 -8.98 -12.75 12.74
N SER A 249 -9.26 -11.48 12.53
CA SER A 249 -10.56 -10.85 12.77
C SER A 249 -10.84 -9.83 11.71
N ILE A 250 -12.09 -9.75 11.25
CA ILE A 250 -12.50 -8.75 10.24
C ILE A 250 -13.39 -7.68 10.86
N VAL A 251 -13.16 -6.44 10.46
CA VAL A 251 -14.02 -5.29 10.71
C VAL A 251 -14.45 -4.70 9.37
N GLU A 252 -15.73 -4.70 9.12
CA GLU A 252 -16.34 -4.04 7.97
C GLU A 252 -16.48 -2.55 8.24
N VAL A 253 -16.10 -1.73 7.26
CA VAL A 253 -16.09 -0.27 7.38
C VAL A 253 -17.02 0.35 6.34
N ASP A 254 -18.07 0.99 6.82
CA ASP A 254 -18.98 1.77 5.98
C ASP A 254 -18.41 3.16 5.67
N GLY A 255 -18.90 3.75 4.56
CA GLY A 255 -18.54 5.11 4.20
C GLY A 255 -17.12 5.25 3.65
N SER A 256 -16.50 4.17 3.18
CA SER A 256 -15.17 4.15 2.59
C SER A 256 -15.15 3.41 1.26
N TYR A 257 -14.15 3.75 0.45
CA TYR A 257 -13.63 2.93 -0.64
C TYR A 257 -12.24 2.38 -0.26
N THR A 258 -11.39 2.09 -1.22
CA THR A 258 -10.06 1.47 -1.02
C THR A 258 -9.18 2.25 -0.04
N LEU A 259 -9.19 3.58 -0.09
CA LEU A 259 -8.35 4.41 0.78
C LEU A 259 -9.02 4.65 2.16
N VAL A 260 -9.16 3.59 2.94
CA VAL A 260 -9.68 3.66 4.32
C VAL A 260 -8.94 4.70 5.18
N PRO A 261 -7.60 4.88 5.06
CA PRO A 261 -6.89 5.93 5.80
C PRO A 261 -7.31 7.37 5.47
N GLU A 262 -7.89 7.60 4.28
CA GLU A 262 -8.43 8.90 3.88
C GLU A 262 -9.90 9.06 4.26
N ASP A 263 -10.68 7.99 4.11
CA ASP A 263 -12.13 8.04 4.27
C ASP A 263 -12.56 7.89 5.74
N GLN A 264 -11.88 7.04 6.51
CA GLN A 264 -12.22 6.71 7.90
C GLN A 264 -10.98 6.71 8.83
N PRO A 265 -10.18 7.79 8.85
CA PRO A 265 -8.92 7.80 9.61
C PRO A 265 -9.13 7.70 11.13
N GLU A 266 -10.21 8.26 11.66
CA GLU A 266 -10.53 8.21 13.08
C GLU A 266 -10.84 6.77 13.51
N LEU A 267 -11.74 6.08 12.79
CA LEU A 267 -12.09 4.70 13.05
C LEU A 267 -10.86 3.77 12.91
N LEU A 268 -10.08 3.94 11.86
CA LEU A 268 -8.87 3.13 11.66
C LEU A 268 -7.86 3.35 12.79
N THR A 269 -7.73 4.58 13.28
CA THR A 269 -6.88 4.91 14.44
C THR A 269 -7.34 4.18 15.71
N GLU A 270 -8.65 4.13 15.97
CA GLU A 270 -9.22 3.40 17.11
C GLU A 270 -8.97 1.90 16.99
N LEU A 271 -9.24 1.30 15.83
CA LEU A 271 -9.01 -0.11 15.57
C LEU A 271 -7.53 -0.50 15.74
N LEU A 272 -6.60 0.34 15.28
CA LEU A 272 -5.16 0.10 15.46
C LEU A 272 -4.76 0.17 16.95
N ARG A 273 -5.34 1.09 17.74
CA ARG A 273 -5.10 1.17 19.19
C ARG A 273 -5.62 -0.03 19.95
N GLU A 274 -6.77 -0.57 19.55
CA GLU A 274 -7.36 -1.76 20.17
C GLU A 274 -6.56 -3.02 19.82
N PHE A 275 -6.08 -3.11 18.58
CA PHE A 275 -5.39 -4.29 18.07
C PHE A 275 -3.92 -4.37 18.50
N VAL A 276 -3.24 -3.24 18.65
CA VAL A 276 -1.81 -3.18 18.97
C VAL A 276 -1.63 -2.76 20.44
N PRO A 277 -1.32 -3.69 21.35
CA PRO A 277 -1.09 -3.36 22.75
C PRO A 277 0.11 -2.42 22.91
N ARG A 278 -0.01 -1.51 23.89
CA ARG A 278 1.04 -0.55 24.26
C ARG A 278 2.14 -1.19 25.09
#